data_a343b6e72e3e03ce706d4485948ccc9c
#
_entry.id   a343b6e72e3e03ce706d4485948ccc9c
#
_cell.length_a   1.000
_cell.length_b   1.000
_cell.length_c   1.000
_cell.angle_alpha   90.00
_cell.angle_beta   90.00
_cell.angle_gamma   90.00
#
_symmetry.space_group_name_H-M   'P 1'
#
loop_
_entity.id
_entity.type
_entity.pdbx_description
1 polymer ?
#
loop_
_entity_poly.entity_id
_entity_poly.type
_entity_poly.pdbx_seq_one_letter_code
_entity_poly.pdbx_strand_id
1 'polypeptide(L)'
;VELDEVKISPISMVDTDEKLTPSALYLISEGWKKYKKKLVLIGQLAPDEHLTNVLAKISEDQSVVFLVENTANQVNSRFVQCIDRTLEGISESQLVDFAPDLLVVLGGAVVSKKIKAFLRKAQPKETWRIGYDFPFMDTYQSMNQTFQMKPTTFFSQLGDVTDASCVSPYWKTWKQLDYINQDKAELFLQSAPYSDLKVFHLLSDIIPENSHLHLANSSVIRYAQLFNPIKGITTWSNRGTSGIDGSSSTTLGAALISSETWHTLITGDVSFFYDSNAFWNKLKLPNVRIFMINNAGGGIFKIIPGPDTTDELADFFVYNHEFSAEYICKAFGVDYFKANSIEEIEAQWESFYQYDENGKPALMEIFTPHDLNDGVLKAYFKSLTHKS
;
A
#
# COMPACT_ATOMS: atom_id res chain seq x y z
N VAL A 1 4.71 4.78 39.94
CA VAL A 1 4.47 3.86 38.82
C VAL A 1 5.56 2.82 38.90
N GLU A 2 5.23 1.62 39.36
CA GLU A 2 6.14 0.47 39.26
C GLU A 2 6.22 0.11 37.76
N LEU A 3 7.43 0.14 37.23
CA LEU A 3 7.69 -0.33 35.88
C LEU A 3 7.78 -1.86 35.93
N ASP A 4 6.88 -2.56 35.27
CA ASP A 4 7.00 -4.00 35.06
C ASP A 4 8.35 -4.30 34.40
N GLU A 5 9.04 -5.35 34.85
CA GLU A 5 10.26 -5.82 34.20
C GLU A 5 10.01 -6.16 32.76
N VAL A 6 10.49 -5.32 31.86
CA VAL A 6 10.43 -5.59 30.41
C VAL A 6 11.38 -6.74 30.11
N LYS A 7 10.84 -7.91 29.82
CA LYS A 7 11.63 -9.04 29.30
C LYS A 7 12.09 -8.69 27.89
N ILE A 8 13.35 -8.31 27.76
CA ILE A 8 13.99 -8.12 26.46
C ILE A 8 14.45 -9.48 25.95
N SER A 9 13.83 -9.97 24.90
CA SER A 9 14.34 -11.14 24.17
C SER A 9 15.48 -10.71 23.26
N PRO A 10 16.65 -11.36 23.27
CA PRO A 10 17.74 -11.02 22.37
C PRO A 10 17.36 -11.31 20.93
N ILE A 11 17.64 -10.36 20.03
CA ILE A 11 17.47 -10.52 18.58
C ILE A 11 18.82 -11.00 18.03
N SER A 12 18.84 -12.16 17.40
CA SER A 12 20.04 -12.63 16.71
C SER A 12 20.14 -11.99 15.31
N MET A 13 21.33 -11.55 14.96
CA MET A 13 21.64 -10.95 13.67
C MET A 13 22.59 -11.87 12.91
N VAL A 14 22.22 -12.18 11.65
CA VAL A 14 23.11 -12.83 10.70
C VAL A 14 23.57 -11.75 9.72
N ASP A 15 24.80 -11.30 9.89
CA ASP A 15 25.46 -10.42 8.94
C ASP A 15 26.12 -11.34 7.88
N THR A 16 25.70 -11.17 6.62
CA THR A 16 26.23 -11.97 5.53
C THR A 16 26.68 -11.03 4.43
N ASP A 17 27.88 -11.20 3.94
CA ASP A 17 28.36 -10.43 2.80
C ASP A 17 27.38 -10.62 1.63
N GLU A 18 27.54 -11.49 0.71
CA GLU A 18 26.60 -11.61 -0.42
C GLU A 18 25.76 -12.90 -0.42
N LYS A 19 26.17 -13.91 0.33
CA LYS A 19 25.54 -15.24 0.36
C LYS A 19 25.52 -15.84 1.76
N LEU A 20 24.48 -16.60 2.04
CA LEU A 20 24.42 -17.45 3.23
C LEU A 20 25.50 -18.53 3.15
N THR A 21 26.20 -18.78 4.26
CA THR A 21 27.08 -19.96 4.36
C THR A 21 26.26 -21.25 4.28
N PRO A 22 26.83 -22.38 3.85
CA PRO A 22 26.11 -23.67 3.81
C PRO A 22 25.46 -24.04 5.14
N SER A 23 26.13 -23.78 6.26
CA SER A 23 25.58 -24.04 7.60
C SER A 23 24.42 -23.11 7.95
N ALA A 24 24.50 -21.81 7.63
CA ALA A 24 23.41 -20.87 7.84
C ALA A 24 22.20 -21.24 6.97
N LEU A 25 22.42 -21.55 5.70
CA LEU A 25 21.36 -21.96 4.77
C LEU A 25 20.68 -23.26 5.24
N TYR A 26 21.43 -24.21 5.75
CA TYR A 26 20.88 -25.44 6.35
C TYR A 26 19.94 -25.11 7.52
N LEU A 27 20.39 -24.28 8.48
CA LEU A 27 19.58 -23.90 9.65
C LEU A 27 18.32 -23.13 9.25
N ILE A 28 18.42 -22.21 8.28
CA ILE A 28 17.28 -21.45 7.75
C ILE A 28 16.30 -22.40 7.06
N SER A 29 16.77 -23.33 6.25
CA SER A 29 15.92 -24.30 5.55
C SER A 29 15.18 -25.22 6.52
N GLU A 30 15.81 -25.66 7.58
CA GLU A 30 15.17 -26.45 8.63
C GLU A 30 14.15 -25.62 9.41
N GLY A 31 14.47 -24.36 9.75
CA GLY A 31 13.52 -23.42 10.35
C GLY A 31 12.30 -23.18 9.44
N TRP A 32 12.52 -23.01 8.13
CA TRP A 32 11.46 -22.85 7.16
C TRP A 32 10.55 -24.08 7.05
N LYS A 33 11.11 -25.28 6.99
CA LYS A 33 10.38 -26.56 6.89
C LYS A 33 9.59 -26.89 8.15
N LYS A 34 10.04 -26.43 9.31
CA LYS A 34 9.42 -26.67 10.61
C LYS A 34 7.98 -26.17 10.69
N TYR A 35 7.66 -25.06 10.01
CA TYR A 35 6.39 -24.37 10.15
C TYR A 35 5.43 -24.64 8.97
N LYS A 36 4.16 -24.86 9.30
CA LYS A 36 3.07 -25.11 8.33
C LYS A 36 2.21 -23.88 8.03
N LYS A 37 2.46 -22.77 8.73
CA LYS A 37 1.80 -21.47 8.54
C LYS A 37 2.87 -20.41 8.46
N LYS A 38 3.33 -20.12 7.24
CA LYS A 38 4.36 -19.12 6.96
C LYS A 38 3.72 -17.91 6.27
N LEU A 39 3.90 -16.72 6.81
CA LEU A 39 3.42 -15.49 6.24
C LEU A 39 4.61 -14.60 5.87
N VAL A 40 4.70 -14.24 4.62
CA VAL A 40 5.70 -13.28 4.12
C VAL A 40 4.99 -11.95 3.86
N LEU A 41 5.34 -10.93 4.64
CA LEU A 41 4.82 -9.58 4.52
C LEU A 41 5.81 -8.69 3.80
N ILE A 42 5.38 -8.11 2.68
CA ILE A 42 6.22 -7.28 1.83
C ILE A 42 5.73 -5.83 1.89
N GLY A 43 6.54 -4.97 2.49
CA GLY A 43 6.35 -3.53 2.49
C GLY A 43 6.93 -2.87 1.23
N GLN A 44 7.10 -1.56 1.27
CA GLN A 44 7.57 -0.77 0.12
C GLN A 44 8.93 -1.26 -0.41
N LEU A 45 8.99 -1.51 -1.72
CA LEU A 45 10.20 -1.93 -2.44
C LEU A 45 10.26 -1.27 -3.82
N ALA A 46 11.46 -1.10 -4.35
CA ALA A 46 11.64 -0.87 -5.78
C ALA A 46 11.23 -2.11 -6.58
N PRO A 47 10.81 -1.96 -7.84
CA PRO A 47 10.56 -3.10 -8.72
C PRO A 47 11.79 -4.02 -8.81
N ASP A 48 11.57 -5.33 -8.65
CA ASP A 48 12.60 -6.36 -8.82
C ASP A 48 11.93 -7.61 -9.41
N GLU A 49 12.03 -7.77 -10.72
CA GLU A 49 11.43 -8.88 -11.44
C GLU A 49 12.04 -10.22 -11.03
N HIS A 50 13.35 -10.24 -10.72
CA HIS A 50 14.00 -11.47 -10.26
C HIS A 50 13.43 -11.91 -8.91
N LEU A 51 13.27 -10.97 -7.96
CA LEU A 51 12.60 -11.26 -6.68
C LEU A 51 11.17 -11.77 -6.91
N THR A 52 10.39 -11.10 -7.78
CA THR A 52 9.01 -11.53 -8.09
C THR A 52 8.97 -12.97 -8.56
N ASN A 53 9.88 -13.36 -9.48
CA ASN A 53 9.95 -14.71 -10.02
C ASN A 53 10.35 -15.74 -8.96
N VAL A 54 11.28 -15.41 -8.09
CA VAL A 54 11.69 -16.29 -6.98
C VAL A 54 10.56 -16.48 -5.97
N LEU A 55 9.89 -15.39 -5.57
CA LEU A 55 8.76 -15.44 -4.65
C LEU A 55 7.57 -16.21 -5.25
N ALA A 56 7.34 -16.08 -6.56
CA ALA A 56 6.32 -16.84 -7.27
C ALA A 56 6.54 -18.36 -7.11
N LYS A 57 7.76 -18.85 -7.31
CA LYS A 57 8.11 -20.27 -7.08
C LYS A 57 7.87 -20.70 -5.63
N ILE A 58 8.32 -19.91 -4.65
CA ILE A 58 8.13 -20.22 -3.24
C ILE A 58 6.63 -20.23 -2.87
N SER A 59 5.82 -19.42 -3.53
CA SER A 59 4.37 -19.37 -3.30
C SER A 59 3.62 -20.64 -3.73
N GLU A 60 4.26 -21.55 -4.46
CA GLU A 60 3.70 -22.86 -4.78
C GLU A 60 3.56 -23.74 -3.53
N ASP A 61 4.38 -23.51 -2.51
CA ASP A 61 4.23 -24.15 -1.20
C ASP A 61 2.93 -23.69 -0.52
N GLN A 62 2.02 -24.65 -0.29
CA GLN A 62 0.69 -24.41 0.28
C GLN A 62 0.73 -23.90 1.74
N SER A 63 1.89 -23.98 2.39
CA SER A 63 2.11 -23.47 3.75
C SER A 63 2.55 -22.01 3.79
N VAL A 64 2.74 -21.36 2.62
CA VAL A 64 3.23 -19.98 2.50
C VAL A 64 2.16 -19.05 1.94
N VAL A 65 1.97 -17.93 2.60
CA VAL A 65 1.12 -16.83 2.15
C VAL A 65 1.96 -15.57 2.00
N PHE A 66 1.83 -14.89 0.88
CA PHE A 66 2.43 -13.58 0.66
C PHE A 66 1.35 -12.50 0.81
N LEU A 67 1.55 -11.58 1.75
CA LEU A 67 0.77 -10.35 1.88
C LEU A 67 1.59 -9.18 1.34
N VAL A 68 1.05 -8.50 0.34
CA VAL A 68 1.81 -7.54 -0.46
C VAL A 68 1.01 -6.25 -0.60
N GLU A 69 1.62 -5.11 -0.32
CA GLU A 69 1.02 -3.80 -0.59
C GLU A 69 1.37 -3.31 -2.01
N ASN A 70 0.56 -2.37 -2.55
CA ASN A 70 0.78 -1.84 -3.88
C ASN A 70 2.19 -1.23 -4.06
N THR A 71 2.70 -0.56 -3.03
CA THR A 71 4.04 0.03 -3.02
C THR A 71 5.19 -0.97 -2.93
N ALA A 72 4.89 -2.25 -2.73
CA ALA A 72 5.91 -3.31 -2.76
C ALA A 72 6.35 -3.69 -4.18
N ASN A 73 5.56 -3.31 -5.18
CA ASN A 73 5.85 -3.59 -6.59
C ASN A 73 6.10 -5.08 -6.91
N GLN A 74 5.42 -5.94 -6.15
CA GLN A 74 5.47 -7.39 -6.31
C GLN A 74 4.07 -7.90 -6.64
N VAL A 75 3.83 -8.33 -7.88
CA VAL A 75 2.51 -8.73 -8.35
C VAL A 75 2.50 -10.18 -8.78
N ASN A 76 1.62 -10.98 -8.17
CA ASN A 76 1.38 -12.37 -8.58
C ASN A 76 -0.02 -12.79 -8.14
N SER A 77 -0.71 -13.60 -8.96
CA SER A 77 -2.06 -14.08 -8.68
C SER A 77 -2.20 -14.92 -7.39
N ARG A 78 -1.10 -15.52 -6.95
CA ARG A 78 -1.05 -16.29 -5.70
C ARG A 78 -0.90 -15.42 -4.45
N PHE A 79 -0.52 -14.16 -4.59
CA PHE A 79 -0.37 -13.23 -3.46
C PHE A 79 -1.71 -12.62 -3.05
N VAL A 80 -1.82 -12.21 -1.80
CA VAL A 80 -2.91 -11.39 -1.28
C VAL A 80 -2.45 -9.94 -1.33
N GLN A 81 -3.09 -9.14 -2.17
CA GLN A 81 -2.65 -7.79 -2.53
C GLN A 81 -3.48 -6.67 -1.90
N CYS A 82 -4.69 -6.99 -1.41
CA CYS A 82 -5.56 -6.04 -0.72
C CYS A 82 -5.68 -6.43 0.75
N ILE A 83 -4.60 -6.20 1.51
CA ILE A 83 -4.44 -6.69 2.89
C ILE A 83 -5.61 -6.26 3.78
N ASP A 84 -5.95 -4.97 3.80
CA ASP A 84 -7.01 -4.44 4.67
C ASP A 84 -8.40 -4.96 4.31
N ARG A 85 -8.66 -5.17 3.01
CA ARG A 85 -9.88 -5.79 2.50
C ARG A 85 -10.01 -7.25 2.98
N THR A 86 -8.94 -8.01 2.88
CA THR A 86 -8.93 -9.42 3.27
C THR A 86 -9.04 -9.59 4.79
N LEU A 87 -8.30 -8.80 5.57
CA LEU A 87 -8.31 -8.88 7.03
C LEU A 87 -9.67 -8.58 7.66
N GLU A 88 -10.48 -7.71 7.03
CA GLU A 88 -11.80 -7.35 7.56
C GLU A 88 -12.75 -8.53 7.66
N GLY A 89 -12.57 -9.57 6.85
CA GLY A 89 -13.36 -10.78 6.91
C GLY A 89 -12.96 -11.77 8.00
N ILE A 90 -11.89 -11.52 8.75
CA ILE A 90 -11.40 -12.44 9.81
C ILE A 90 -12.09 -12.14 11.12
N SER A 91 -12.91 -13.06 11.60
CA SER A 91 -13.51 -12.98 12.94
C SER A 91 -12.50 -13.36 14.03
N GLU A 92 -12.78 -12.96 15.28
CA GLU A 92 -11.93 -13.32 16.43
C GLU A 92 -11.74 -14.84 16.60
N SER A 93 -12.80 -15.62 16.37
CA SER A 93 -12.73 -17.08 16.44
C SER A 93 -11.86 -17.72 15.37
N GLN A 94 -11.68 -17.04 14.23
CA GLN A 94 -10.86 -17.50 13.12
C GLN A 94 -9.39 -17.05 13.21
N LEU A 95 -9.04 -16.17 14.15
CA LEU A 95 -7.70 -15.63 14.28
C LEU A 95 -6.62 -16.73 14.26
N VAL A 96 -6.88 -17.86 14.94
CA VAL A 96 -5.95 -18.99 15.03
C VAL A 96 -5.65 -19.62 13.65
N ASP A 97 -6.63 -19.61 12.73
CA ASP A 97 -6.46 -20.23 11.40
C ASP A 97 -5.59 -19.37 10.48
N PHE A 98 -5.68 -18.05 10.65
CA PHE A 98 -4.94 -17.06 9.86
C PHE A 98 -3.61 -16.64 10.49
N ALA A 99 -3.42 -16.83 11.80
CA ALA A 99 -2.18 -16.48 12.49
C ALA A 99 -1.00 -17.32 11.97
N PRO A 100 0.14 -16.70 11.59
CA PRO A 100 1.32 -17.43 11.17
C PRO A 100 2.09 -18.03 12.38
N ASP A 101 2.73 -19.18 12.16
CA ASP A 101 3.77 -19.68 13.06
C ASP A 101 5.10 -18.94 12.81
N LEU A 102 5.43 -18.72 11.52
CA LEU A 102 6.60 -17.97 11.05
C LEU A 102 6.14 -16.72 10.28
N LEU A 103 6.56 -15.57 10.73
CA LEU A 103 6.43 -14.30 10.02
C LEU A 103 7.78 -13.95 9.38
N VAL A 104 7.78 -13.65 8.09
CA VAL A 104 8.94 -13.10 7.38
C VAL A 104 8.60 -11.71 6.87
N VAL A 105 9.42 -10.72 7.19
CA VAL A 105 9.18 -9.32 6.83
C VAL A 105 10.33 -8.83 5.96
N LEU A 106 9.98 -8.21 4.82
CA LEU A 106 10.95 -7.57 3.94
C LEU A 106 10.40 -6.26 3.38
N GLY A 107 11.30 -5.45 2.86
CA GLY A 107 10.98 -4.13 2.36
C GLY A 107 10.82 -3.08 3.46
N GLY A 108 10.39 -1.90 3.04
CA GLY A 108 10.24 -0.72 3.89
C GLY A 108 8.89 -0.64 4.61
N ALA A 109 8.35 0.56 4.64
CA ALA A 109 7.14 0.85 5.39
C ALA A 109 5.93 0.06 4.89
N VAL A 110 5.14 -0.47 5.83
CA VAL A 110 3.82 -1.07 5.60
C VAL A 110 2.75 -0.06 5.99
N VAL A 111 1.80 0.20 5.09
CA VAL A 111 0.72 1.18 5.27
C VAL A 111 -0.34 0.65 6.23
N SER A 112 -0.77 -0.59 6.05
CA SER A 112 -1.86 -1.20 6.79
C SER A 112 -1.66 -1.14 8.30
N LYS A 113 -2.56 -0.45 8.99
CA LYS A 113 -2.64 -0.52 10.47
C LYS A 113 -3.28 -1.83 10.93
N LYS A 114 -4.19 -2.41 10.11
CA LYS A 114 -4.89 -3.65 10.45
C LYS A 114 -3.93 -4.84 10.53
N ILE A 115 -3.01 -4.98 9.56
CA ILE A 115 -2.01 -6.07 9.60
C ILE A 115 -1.08 -5.92 10.82
N LYS A 116 -0.70 -4.69 11.20
CA LYS A 116 0.11 -4.46 12.40
C LYS A 116 -0.61 -4.92 13.67
N ALA A 117 -1.88 -4.55 13.82
CA ALA A 117 -2.70 -4.98 14.96
C ALA A 117 -2.92 -6.51 14.96
N PHE A 118 -3.23 -7.07 13.79
CA PHE A 118 -3.41 -8.52 13.61
C PHE A 118 -2.17 -9.31 14.03
N LEU A 119 -0.99 -8.96 13.51
CA LEU A 119 0.26 -9.68 13.81
C LEU A 119 0.71 -9.52 15.26
N ARG A 120 0.51 -8.32 15.85
CA ARG A 120 0.75 -8.12 17.30
C ARG A 120 -0.17 -8.98 18.18
N LYS A 121 -1.43 -9.19 17.77
CA LYS A 121 -2.36 -10.08 18.47
C LYS A 121 -2.03 -11.56 18.22
N ALA A 122 -1.63 -11.90 17.00
CA ALA A 122 -1.30 -13.28 16.58
C ALA A 122 -0.04 -13.83 17.26
N GLN A 123 0.93 -12.97 17.61
CA GLN A 123 2.20 -13.33 18.25
C GLN A 123 2.89 -14.53 17.56
N PRO A 124 3.43 -14.37 16.34
CA PRO A 124 4.15 -15.43 15.64
C PRO A 124 5.25 -16.07 16.52
N LYS A 125 5.46 -17.38 16.40
CA LYS A 125 6.48 -18.10 17.17
C LYS A 125 7.90 -17.68 16.78
N GLU A 126 8.07 -17.36 15.49
CA GLU A 126 9.30 -16.79 14.95
C GLU A 126 8.97 -15.65 14.00
N THR A 127 9.83 -14.62 14.00
CA THR A 127 9.77 -13.51 13.04
C THR A 127 11.17 -13.23 12.52
N TRP A 128 11.29 -13.32 11.20
CA TRP A 128 12.53 -13.04 10.46
C TRP A 128 12.37 -11.70 9.72
N ARG A 129 13.36 -10.82 9.86
CA ARG A 129 13.47 -9.63 9.04
C ARG A 129 14.59 -9.79 8.04
N ILE A 130 14.30 -9.48 6.76
CA ILE A 130 15.25 -9.59 5.66
C ILE A 130 15.44 -8.22 5.03
N GLY A 131 16.68 -7.75 4.95
CA GLY A 131 17.03 -6.46 4.36
C GLY A 131 18.12 -5.74 5.14
N TYR A 132 18.70 -4.71 4.52
CA TYR A 132 19.73 -3.89 5.16
C TYR A 132 19.16 -2.77 6.03
N ASP A 133 17.93 -2.32 5.71
CA ASP A 133 17.32 -1.19 6.38
C ASP A 133 16.67 -1.60 7.70
N PHE A 134 16.94 -0.81 8.75
CA PHE A 134 16.30 -0.94 10.06
C PHE A 134 16.29 -2.37 10.63
N PRO A 135 17.46 -3.02 10.78
CA PRO A 135 17.55 -4.44 11.14
C PRO A 135 16.92 -4.77 12.50
N PHE A 136 16.80 -3.79 13.40
CA PHE A 136 16.25 -3.96 14.75
C PHE A 136 14.85 -3.38 14.94
N MET A 137 14.16 -2.99 13.85
CA MET A 137 12.81 -2.46 13.95
C MET A 137 11.79 -3.58 14.11
N ASP A 138 11.37 -3.82 15.35
CA ASP A 138 10.34 -4.80 15.69
C ASP A 138 8.93 -4.19 15.68
N THR A 139 8.40 -3.94 14.51
CA THR A 139 7.06 -3.38 14.31
C THR A 139 5.96 -4.31 14.86
N TYR A 140 6.18 -5.62 14.84
CA TYR A 140 5.16 -6.63 15.17
C TYR A 140 5.32 -7.22 16.57
N GLN A 141 6.33 -6.80 17.33
CA GLN A 141 6.59 -7.21 18.72
C GLN A 141 6.86 -8.73 18.86
N SER A 142 7.52 -9.31 17.88
CA SER A 142 7.79 -10.74 17.82
C SER A 142 9.10 -11.08 17.09
N MET A 143 9.92 -10.08 16.77
CA MET A 143 11.15 -10.28 16.00
C MET A 143 12.23 -10.96 16.85
N ASN A 144 12.78 -12.03 16.31
CA ASN A 144 13.86 -12.78 16.96
C ASN A 144 15.06 -13.04 16.04
N GLN A 145 14.94 -12.79 14.74
CA GLN A 145 16.04 -12.95 13.80
C GLN A 145 16.05 -11.89 12.70
N THR A 146 17.22 -11.39 12.32
CA THR A 146 17.40 -10.48 11.20
C THR A 146 18.52 -10.98 10.27
N PHE A 147 18.30 -10.81 8.96
CA PHE A 147 19.26 -11.17 7.91
C PHE A 147 19.58 -9.91 7.12
N GLN A 148 20.80 -9.39 7.30
CA GLN A 148 21.26 -8.20 6.59
C GLN A 148 21.78 -8.58 5.21
N MET A 149 20.87 -8.81 4.29
CA MET A 149 21.17 -9.16 2.91
C MET A 149 20.00 -8.78 1.97
N LYS A 150 20.27 -8.80 0.67
CA LYS A 150 19.22 -8.55 -0.34
C LYS A 150 18.13 -9.63 -0.26
N PRO A 151 16.85 -9.25 -0.22
CA PRO A 151 15.75 -10.22 -0.25
C PRO A 151 15.84 -11.20 -1.41
N THR A 152 16.22 -10.74 -2.60
CA THR A 152 16.39 -11.56 -3.80
C THR A 152 17.41 -12.67 -3.57
N THR A 153 18.57 -12.35 -2.99
CA THR A 153 19.61 -13.33 -2.68
C THR A 153 19.15 -14.33 -1.62
N PHE A 154 18.49 -13.85 -0.56
CA PHE A 154 17.96 -14.71 0.50
C PHE A 154 16.99 -15.75 -0.05
N PHE A 155 15.96 -15.28 -0.77
CA PHE A 155 14.90 -16.16 -1.27
C PHE A 155 15.36 -17.04 -2.43
N SER A 156 16.33 -16.63 -3.26
CA SER A 156 16.93 -17.50 -4.26
C SER A 156 17.61 -18.70 -3.62
N GLN A 157 18.47 -18.46 -2.62
CA GLN A 157 19.17 -19.54 -1.92
C GLN A 157 18.21 -20.44 -1.13
N LEU A 158 17.17 -19.86 -0.51
CA LEU A 158 16.14 -20.63 0.18
C LEU A 158 15.32 -21.48 -0.79
N GLY A 159 14.96 -20.94 -1.95
CA GLY A 159 14.22 -21.65 -3.00
C GLY A 159 14.97 -22.83 -3.60
N ASP A 160 16.30 -22.78 -3.63
CA ASP A 160 17.15 -23.88 -4.13
C ASP A 160 17.18 -25.11 -3.18
N VAL A 161 16.84 -24.93 -1.90
CA VAL A 161 16.95 -25.99 -0.87
C VAL A 161 15.59 -26.36 -0.24
N THR A 162 14.51 -25.69 -0.65
CA THR A 162 13.16 -25.99 -0.20
C THR A 162 12.33 -26.50 -1.37
N ASP A 163 11.46 -27.47 -1.11
CA ASP A 163 10.48 -27.96 -2.06
C ASP A 163 9.07 -27.52 -1.65
N ALA A 164 8.15 -27.52 -2.61
CA ALA A 164 6.76 -27.16 -2.42
C ALA A 164 5.89 -28.32 -1.86
N SER A 165 6.52 -29.33 -1.25
CA SER A 165 5.86 -30.58 -0.84
C SER A 165 5.04 -30.47 0.44
N CYS A 166 5.05 -29.31 1.12
CA CYS A 166 4.32 -29.15 2.38
C CYS A 166 2.82 -29.11 2.17
N VAL A 167 2.12 -30.11 2.69
CA VAL A 167 0.64 -30.15 2.70
C VAL A 167 0.13 -29.27 3.85
N SER A 168 -0.49 -28.16 3.50
CA SER A 168 -1.11 -27.23 4.45
C SER A 168 -2.31 -26.56 3.82
N PRO A 169 -3.39 -26.29 4.56
CA PRO A 169 -4.53 -25.52 4.05
C PRO A 169 -4.27 -24.00 4.08
N TYR A 170 -3.14 -23.54 4.62
CA TYR A 170 -2.91 -22.16 5.01
C TYR A 170 -3.06 -21.17 3.85
N TRP A 171 -2.37 -21.42 2.73
CA TRP A 171 -2.53 -20.60 1.53
C TRP A 171 -3.98 -20.57 1.03
N LYS A 172 -4.61 -21.73 0.97
CA LYS A 172 -6.01 -21.86 0.49
C LYS A 172 -6.97 -21.08 1.38
N THR A 173 -6.80 -21.14 2.70
CA THR A 173 -7.61 -20.39 3.68
C THR A 173 -7.55 -18.89 3.42
N TRP A 174 -6.35 -18.33 3.25
CA TRP A 174 -6.17 -16.91 2.95
C TRP A 174 -6.75 -16.52 1.59
N LYS A 175 -6.47 -17.31 0.54
CA LYS A 175 -6.94 -16.99 -0.82
C LYS A 175 -8.46 -17.13 -0.97
N GLN A 176 -9.08 -18.07 -0.30
CA GLN A 176 -10.54 -18.17 -0.31
C GLN A 176 -11.18 -16.93 0.32
N LEU A 177 -10.66 -16.45 1.45
CA LEU A 177 -11.16 -15.24 2.07
C LEU A 177 -10.91 -13.99 1.19
N ASP A 178 -9.73 -13.89 0.58
CA ASP A 178 -9.39 -12.82 -0.34
C ASP A 178 -10.39 -12.73 -1.50
N TYR A 179 -10.72 -13.87 -2.15
CA TYR A 179 -11.71 -13.93 -3.22
C TYR A 179 -13.12 -13.57 -2.73
N ILE A 180 -13.57 -14.14 -1.61
CA ILE A 180 -14.89 -13.82 -1.04
C ILE A 180 -15.03 -12.33 -0.77
N ASN A 181 -13.99 -11.71 -0.20
CA ASN A 181 -14.01 -10.28 0.11
C ASN A 181 -13.85 -9.41 -1.13
N GLN A 182 -13.16 -9.89 -2.16
CA GLN A 182 -13.14 -9.22 -3.46
C GLN A 182 -14.54 -9.18 -4.07
N ASP A 183 -15.25 -10.30 -4.13
CA ASP A 183 -16.62 -10.36 -4.68
C ASP A 183 -17.58 -9.45 -3.91
N LYS A 184 -17.48 -9.44 -2.57
CA LYS A 184 -18.28 -8.53 -1.74
C LYS A 184 -17.96 -7.06 -1.99
N ALA A 185 -16.66 -6.74 -2.15
CA ALA A 185 -16.21 -5.38 -2.44
C ALA A 185 -16.77 -4.90 -3.78
N GLU A 186 -16.67 -5.73 -4.83
CA GLU A 186 -17.21 -5.41 -6.16
C GLU A 186 -18.72 -5.19 -6.11
N LEU A 187 -19.45 -6.06 -5.41
CA LEU A 187 -20.91 -5.90 -5.25
C LEU A 187 -21.27 -4.58 -4.53
N PHE A 188 -20.52 -4.23 -3.49
CA PHE A 188 -20.70 -2.95 -2.79
C PHE A 188 -20.44 -1.76 -3.71
N LEU A 189 -19.33 -1.79 -4.46
CA LEU A 189 -18.90 -0.72 -5.35
C LEU A 189 -19.87 -0.46 -6.49
N GLN A 190 -20.62 -1.47 -6.96
CA GLN A 190 -21.66 -1.29 -7.99
C GLN A 190 -22.73 -0.28 -7.55
N SER A 191 -23.14 -0.33 -6.27
CA SER A 191 -24.19 0.52 -5.72
C SER A 191 -23.69 1.66 -4.82
N ALA A 192 -22.38 1.78 -4.65
CA ALA A 192 -21.77 2.81 -3.81
C ALA A 192 -22.08 4.22 -4.36
N PRO A 193 -22.44 5.18 -3.50
CA PRO A 193 -22.64 6.56 -3.93
C PRO A 193 -21.30 7.19 -4.38
N TYR A 194 -21.41 8.28 -5.13
CA TYR A 194 -20.25 9.09 -5.49
C TYR A 194 -19.50 9.54 -4.22
N SER A 195 -18.22 9.21 -4.15
CA SER A 195 -17.38 9.36 -2.96
C SER A 195 -15.90 9.13 -3.34
N ASP A 196 -14.97 9.41 -2.43
CA ASP A 196 -13.56 9.07 -2.61
C ASP A 196 -13.40 7.60 -3.02
N LEU A 197 -14.06 6.67 -2.33
CA LEU A 197 -13.98 5.25 -2.64
C LEU A 197 -14.40 4.92 -4.09
N LYS A 198 -15.48 5.53 -4.57
CA LYS A 198 -15.97 5.33 -5.94
C LYS A 198 -15.02 5.92 -6.98
N VAL A 199 -14.42 7.08 -6.67
CA VAL A 199 -13.39 7.70 -7.51
C VAL A 199 -12.15 6.82 -7.60
N PHE A 200 -11.64 6.30 -6.46
CA PHE A 200 -10.49 5.39 -6.49
C PHE A 200 -10.77 4.09 -7.25
N HIS A 201 -11.99 3.57 -7.22
CA HIS A 201 -12.39 2.43 -8.04
C HIS A 201 -12.24 2.74 -9.53
N LEU A 202 -12.79 3.89 -10.00
CA LEU A 202 -12.62 4.31 -11.38
C LEU A 202 -11.14 4.52 -11.75
N LEU A 203 -10.37 5.22 -10.89
CA LEU A 203 -8.96 5.49 -11.16
C LEU A 203 -8.13 4.19 -11.29
N SER A 204 -8.51 3.13 -10.58
CA SER A 204 -7.84 1.83 -10.73
C SER A 204 -8.01 1.18 -12.10
N ASP A 205 -9.03 1.59 -12.85
CA ASP A 205 -9.33 1.06 -14.18
C ASP A 205 -8.78 1.95 -15.31
N ILE A 206 -8.66 3.26 -15.06
CA ILE A 206 -8.34 4.23 -16.12
C ILE A 206 -6.88 4.67 -16.16
N ILE A 207 -6.08 4.47 -15.10
CA ILE A 207 -4.65 4.83 -15.14
C ILE A 207 -3.91 3.95 -16.15
N PRO A 208 -3.12 4.54 -17.09
CA PRO A 208 -2.47 3.78 -18.14
C PRO A 208 -1.51 2.71 -17.62
N GLU A 209 -1.56 1.51 -18.20
CA GLU A 209 -0.55 0.47 -17.96
C GLU A 209 0.86 0.96 -18.30
N ASN A 210 1.88 0.32 -17.74
CA ASN A 210 3.30 0.64 -17.96
C ASN A 210 3.67 2.10 -17.63
N SER A 211 3.10 2.61 -16.55
CA SER A 211 3.35 3.95 -16.02
C SER A 211 3.81 3.94 -14.57
N HIS A 212 4.19 5.10 -14.05
CA HIS A 212 4.49 5.30 -12.65
C HIS A 212 3.29 5.93 -11.93
N LEU A 213 2.81 5.26 -10.89
CA LEU A 213 1.78 5.77 -10.00
C LEU A 213 2.40 6.28 -8.70
N HIS A 214 2.25 7.57 -8.43
CA HIS A 214 2.67 8.20 -7.20
C HIS A 214 1.46 8.40 -6.30
N LEU A 215 1.55 7.91 -5.07
CA LEU A 215 0.46 8.01 -4.09
C LEU A 215 0.89 8.93 -2.95
N ALA A 216 0.16 10.02 -2.78
CA ALA A 216 0.33 10.87 -1.60
C ALA A 216 -0.10 10.12 -0.33
N ASN A 217 0.32 10.62 0.81
CA ASN A 217 -0.03 10.05 2.11
C ASN A 217 -1.48 10.36 2.52
N SER A 218 -1.83 10.08 3.77
CA SER A 218 -3.15 10.27 4.36
C SER A 218 -4.20 9.28 3.80
N SER A 219 -5.34 9.76 3.33
CA SER A 219 -6.43 8.92 2.80
C SER A 219 -6.05 8.25 1.49
N VAL A 220 -5.33 8.95 0.60
CA VAL A 220 -4.98 8.51 -0.75
C VAL A 220 -4.32 7.13 -0.75
N ILE A 221 -3.21 6.98 -0.03
CA ILE A 221 -2.50 5.69 0.01
C ILE A 221 -3.36 4.58 0.59
N ARG A 222 -4.30 4.90 1.49
CA ARG A 222 -5.18 3.90 2.13
C ARG A 222 -6.28 3.44 1.19
N TYR A 223 -6.91 4.35 0.45
CA TYR A 223 -7.88 3.97 -0.57
C TYR A 223 -7.24 3.12 -1.67
N ALA A 224 -6.05 3.51 -2.14
CA ALA A 224 -5.34 2.74 -3.16
C ALA A 224 -5.06 1.28 -2.73
N GLN A 225 -4.83 1.01 -1.44
CA GLN A 225 -4.60 -0.35 -0.92
C GLN A 225 -5.88 -1.23 -0.88
N LEU A 226 -7.06 -0.69 -1.20
CA LEU A 226 -8.31 -1.45 -1.26
C LEU A 226 -8.55 -2.08 -2.63
N PHE A 227 -7.77 -1.68 -3.63
CA PHE A 227 -7.88 -2.14 -5.02
C PHE A 227 -6.65 -2.94 -5.42
N ASN A 228 -6.85 -3.90 -6.31
CA ASN A 228 -5.75 -4.71 -6.82
C ASN A 228 -4.75 -3.82 -7.59
N PRO A 229 -3.46 -4.11 -7.52
CA PRO A 229 -2.46 -3.37 -8.29
C PRO A 229 -2.78 -3.40 -9.79
N ILE A 230 -2.62 -2.25 -10.43
CA ILE A 230 -2.81 -2.12 -11.88
C ILE A 230 -1.63 -2.80 -12.58
N LYS A 231 -1.92 -3.59 -13.59
CA LYS A 231 -0.91 -4.34 -14.34
C LYS A 231 0.14 -3.41 -14.97
N GLY A 232 1.40 -3.77 -14.82
CA GLY A 232 2.52 -3.03 -15.41
C GLY A 232 2.80 -1.68 -14.76
N ILE A 233 2.09 -1.30 -13.69
CA ILE A 233 2.35 -0.04 -12.97
C ILE A 233 3.41 -0.24 -11.88
N THR A 234 4.34 0.72 -11.83
CA THR A 234 5.24 0.88 -10.68
C THR A 234 4.67 1.91 -9.71
N THR A 235 4.45 1.52 -8.46
CA THR A 235 3.82 2.37 -7.45
C THR A 235 4.84 2.94 -6.46
N TRP A 236 4.77 4.25 -6.23
CA TRP A 236 5.66 4.99 -5.34
C TRP A 236 4.89 5.78 -4.28
N SER A 237 5.49 5.97 -3.12
CA SER A 237 4.95 6.84 -2.07
C SER A 237 6.04 7.29 -1.10
N ASN A 238 5.93 8.50 -0.57
CA ASN A 238 6.87 9.06 0.40
C ASN A 238 6.56 8.52 1.81
N ARG A 239 7.06 7.32 2.14
CA ARG A 239 6.69 6.60 3.37
C ARG A 239 7.67 6.73 4.53
N GLY A 240 8.67 7.58 4.46
CA GLY A 240 9.62 7.81 5.56
C GLY A 240 8.90 8.20 6.86
N THR A 241 8.50 9.47 6.97
CA THR A 241 7.67 9.98 8.07
C THR A 241 6.18 10.00 7.75
N SER A 242 5.81 9.71 6.49
CA SER A 242 4.43 9.72 6.00
C SER A 242 3.75 11.09 6.07
N GLY A 243 4.52 12.17 5.88
CA GLY A 243 4.04 13.55 5.79
C GLY A 243 3.16 13.78 4.56
N ILE A 244 2.33 14.80 4.59
CA ILE A 244 1.47 15.20 3.46
C ILE A 244 2.19 16.11 2.46
N ASP A 245 3.40 16.53 2.77
CA ASP A 245 4.31 17.34 1.97
C ASP A 245 5.12 16.50 0.97
N GLY A 246 5.67 17.13 -0.05
CA GLY A 246 6.67 16.58 -0.94
C GLY A 246 6.21 15.59 -2.01
N SER A 247 4.92 15.21 -2.07
CA SER A 247 4.44 14.22 -3.05
C SER A 247 4.46 14.77 -4.48
N SER A 248 4.06 16.03 -4.68
CA SER A 248 4.14 16.72 -5.98
C SER A 248 5.59 16.88 -6.42
N SER A 249 6.44 17.38 -5.54
CA SER A 249 7.87 17.59 -5.81
C SER A 249 8.59 16.31 -6.21
N THR A 250 8.32 15.21 -5.50
CA THR A 250 8.90 13.89 -5.81
C THR A 250 8.44 13.38 -7.17
N THR A 251 7.15 13.54 -7.48
CA THR A 251 6.58 13.13 -8.78
C THR A 251 7.21 13.89 -9.94
N LEU A 252 7.30 15.22 -9.82
CA LEU A 252 7.94 16.04 -10.87
C LEU A 252 9.43 15.69 -11.06
N GLY A 253 10.14 15.44 -9.96
CA GLY A 253 11.54 15.01 -10.02
C GLY A 253 11.71 13.66 -10.71
N ALA A 254 10.84 12.69 -10.44
CA ALA A 254 10.83 11.39 -11.10
C ALA A 254 10.51 11.52 -12.60
N ALA A 255 9.50 12.31 -12.95
CA ALA A 255 9.08 12.54 -14.33
C ALA A 255 10.16 13.23 -15.18
N LEU A 256 10.97 14.07 -14.58
CA LEU A 256 12.11 14.73 -15.26
C LEU A 256 13.18 13.71 -15.70
N ILE A 257 13.40 12.67 -14.90
CA ILE A 257 14.41 11.63 -15.18
C ILE A 257 13.85 10.54 -16.12
N SER A 258 12.55 10.29 -16.07
CA SER A 258 11.86 9.25 -16.85
C SER A 258 10.81 9.87 -17.77
N SER A 259 11.25 10.68 -18.74
CA SER A 259 10.38 11.49 -19.60
C SER A 259 9.51 10.68 -20.57
N GLU A 260 9.92 9.46 -20.90
CA GLU A 260 9.22 8.58 -21.86
C GLU A 260 8.06 7.81 -21.25
N THR A 261 7.83 7.96 -19.94
CA THR A 261 6.81 7.20 -19.19
C THR A 261 5.83 8.17 -18.54
N TRP A 262 4.56 7.81 -18.49
CA TRP A 262 3.58 8.56 -17.72
C TRP A 262 3.85 8.49 -16.22
N HIS A 263 3.78 9.64 -15.57
CA HIS A 263 3.82 9.80 -14.13
C HIS A 263 2.47 10.33 -13.65
N THR A 264 1.69 9.48 -13.01
CA THR A 264 0.40 9.85 -12.44
C THR A 264 0.54 10.02 -10.93
N LEU A 265 0.20 11.19 -10.42
CA LEU A 265 0.08 11.45 -8.99
C LEU A 265 -1.39 11.42 -8.58
N ILE A 266 -1.74 10.64 -7.56
CA ILE A 266 -3.00 10.83 -6.84
C ILE A 266 -2.66 11.51 -5.51
N THR A 267 -3.29 12.67 -5.25
CA THR A 267 -3.06 13.47 -4.05
C THR A 267 -4.37 13.97 -3.46
N GLY A 268 -4.38 14.29 -2.17
CA GLY A 268 -5.47 15.04 -1.55
C GLY A 268 -5.25 16.54 -1.70
N ASP A 269 -6.32 17.31 -1.49
CA ASP A 269 -6.34 18.78 -1.53
C ASP A 269 -5.30 19.41 -0.59
N VAL A 270 -5.32 19.05 0.69
CA VAL A 270 -4.38 19.58 1.70
C VAL A 270 -2.94 19.26 1.32
N SER A 271 -2.66 18.03 0.86
CA SER A 271 -1.32 17.62 0.42
C SER A 271 -0.84 18.40 -0.80
N PHE A 272 -1.74 18.65 -1.77
CA PHE A 272 -1.43 19.44 -2.95
C PHE A 272 -1.10 20.89 -2.57
N PHE A 273 -1.91 21.52 -1.72
CA PHE A 273 -1.67 22.89 -1.29
C PHE A 273 -0.37 23.06 -0.52
N TYR A 274 0.00 22.09 0.32
CA TYR A 274 1.27 22.07 1.05
C TYR A 274 2.51 21.99 0.13
N ASP A 275 2.40 21.34 -1.04
CA ASP A 275 3.49 21.11 -1.98
C ASP A 275 3.26 21.78 -3.35
N SER A 276 2.35 22.76 -3.43
CA SER A 276 2.00 23.47 -4.66
C SER A 276 3.17 24.29 -5.24
N ASN A 277 4.13 24.70 -4.40
CA ASN A 277 5.35 25.35 -4.82
C ASN A 277 6.25 24.48 -5.73
N ALA A 278 6.02 23.18 -5.81
CA ALA A 278 6.68 22.30 -6.76
C ALA A 278 6.52 22.76 -8.22
N PHE A 279 5.45 23.49 -8.55
CA PHE A 279 5.10 23.87 -9.92
C PHE A 279 5.63 25.24 -10.36
N TRP A 280 6.20 26.06 -9.47
CA TRP A 280 6.71 27.38 -9.82
C TRP A 280 8.10 27.32 -10.49
N ASN A 281 8.25 26.49 -11.46
CA ASN A 281 9.50 26.30 -12.21
C ASN A 281 9.22 26.36 -13.73
N LYS A 282 10.27 26.24 -14.54
CA LYS A 282 10.17 26.30 -16.00
C LYS A 282 10.24 24.92 -16.68
N LEU A 283 10.10 23.86 -15.91
CA LEU A 283 10.19 22.51 -16.44
C LEU A 283 8.95 22.20 -17.30
N LYS A 284 9.18 21.68 -18.48
CA LYS A 284 8.13 21.09 -19.31
C LYS A 284 8.05 19.62 -18.94
N LEU A 285 6.94 19.20 -18.42
CA LEU A 285 6.68 17.82 -17.98
C LEU A 285 5.34 17.34 -18.55
N PRO A 286 5.27 17.13 -19.89
CA PRO A 286 4.04 16.74 -20.57
C PRO A 286 3.57 15.34 -20.17
N ASN A 287 4.42 14.56 -19.55
CA ASN A 287 4.18 13.20 -19.07
C ASN A 287 3.66 13.16 -17.61
N VAL A 288 3.32 14.29 -17.00
CA VAL A 288 2.77 14.33 -15.62
C VAL A 288 1.26 14.54 -15.65
N ARG A 289 0.54 13.69 -14.92
CA ARG A 289 -0.90 13.80 -14.66
C ARG A 289 -1.17 13.76 -13.16
N ILE A 290 -2.05 14.62 -12.69
CA ILE A 290 -2.35 14.75 -11.26
C ILE A 290 -3.85 14.64 -11.06
N PHE A 291 -4.28 13.62 -10.33
CA PHE A 291 -5.63 13.55 -9.78
C PHE A 291 -5.61 14.10 -8.36
N MET A 292 -6.23 15.25 -8.17
CA MET A 292 -6.37 15.86 -6.86
C MET A 292 -7.78 15.59 -6.33
N ILE A 293 -7.87 14.79 -5.29
CA ILE A 293 -9.14 14.52 -4.60
C ILE A 293 -9.39 15.69 -3.65
N ASN A 294 -10.37 16.52 -3.99
CA ASN A 294 -10.79 17.65 -3.16
C ASN A 294 -12.07 17.27 -2.41
N ASN A 295 -11.89 16.78 -1.19
CA ASN A 295 -12.98 16.51 -0.26
C ASN A 295 -13.10 17.58 0.84
N ALA A 296 -12.55 18.77 0.58
CA ALA A 296 -12.58 19.95 1.43
C ALA A 296 -11.90 19.79 2.80
N GLY A 297 -10.80 18.97 2.88
CA GLY A 297 -9.99 18.92 4.11
C GLY A 297 -9.37 17.55 4.45
N GLY A 298 -8.95 17.41 5.69
CA GLY A 298 -8.25 16.23 6.21
C GLY A 298 -9.18 15.06 6.55
N GLY A 299 -9.89 14.49 5.59
CA GLY A 299 -10.90 13.43 5.78
C GLY A 299 -10.43 12.19 6.54
N ILE A 300 -9.11 11.91 6.55
CA ILE A 300 -8.54 10.77 7.29
C ILE A 300 -8.86 10.80 8.78
N PHE A 301 -8.94 11.98 9.38
CA PHE A 301 -9.17 12.13 10.82
C PHE A 301 -10.59 11.73 11.27
N LYS A 302 -11.54 11.61 10.32
CA LYS A 302 -12.88 11.03 10.54
C LYS A 302 -12.88 9.50 10.56
N ILE A 303 -11.76 8.87 10.14
CA ILE A 303 -11.66 7.44 9.90
C ILE A 303 -10.72 6.76 10.91
N ILE A 304 -9.65 7.44 11.35
CA ILE A 304 -8.68 6.87 12.26
C ILE A 304 -9.12 7.03 13.72
N PRO A 305 -8.94 5.99 14.57
CA PRO A 305 -9.26 6.09 15.99
C PRO A 305 -8.44 7.18 16.70
N GLY A 306 -9.08 7.86 17.61
CA GLY A 306 -8.51 8.95 18.43
C GLY A 306 -9.11 10.31 18.06
N PRO A 307 -8.69 10.94 16.94
CA PRO A 307 -9.27 12.22 16.53
C PRO A 307 -10.77 12.20 16.29
N ASP A 308 -11.30 11.07 15.80
CA ASP A 308 -12.73 10.89 15.50
C ASP A 308 -13.67 10.99 16.71
N THR A 309 -13.11 10.99 17.92
CA THR A 309 -13.86 11.07 19.20
C THR A 309 -13.65 12.38 19.94
N THR A 310 -12.93 13.35 19.35
CA THR A 310 -12.62 14.63 20.01
C THR A 310 -13.50 15.76 19.49
N ASP A 311 -13.80 16.74 20.34
CA ASP A 311 -14.57 17.94 19.97
C ASP A 311 -13.80 18.83 18.96
N GLU A 312 -12.46 18.71 18.94
CA GLU A 312 -11.57 19.47 18.08
C GLU A 312 -11.48 18.88 16.65
N LEU A 313 -12.19 17.80 16.36
CA LEU A 313 -12.11 17.09 15.07
C LEU A 313 -12.34 18.04 13.90
N ALA A 314 -13.42 18.80 13.92
CA ALA A 314 -13.83 19.65 12.79
C ALA A 314 -12.90 20.84 12.58
N ASP A 315 -12.53 21.52 13.66
CA ASP A 315 -11.85 22.82 13.63
C ASP A 315 -10.32 22.68 13.43
N PHE A 316 -9.71 21.62 13.98
CA PHE A 316 -8.25 21.50 13.99
C PHE A 316 -7.73 20.31 13.19
N PHE A 317 -8.42 19.16 13.20
CA PHE A 317 -7.93 17.97 12.51
C PHE A 317 -8.40 17.92 11.05
N VAL A 318 -9.69 18.12 10.81
CA VAL A 318 -10.25 18.05 9.44
C VAL A 318 -9.90 19.31 8.67
N TYR A 319 -9.96 20.48 9.31
CA TYR A 319 -9.68 21.78 8.73
C TYR A 319 -10.45 21.98 7.41
N ASN A 320 -11.75 22.18 7.52
CA ASN A 320 -12.63 22.40 6.36
C ASN A 320 -12.24 23.67 5.58
N HIS A 321 -12.21 23.58 4.25
CA HIS A 321 -11.90 24.69 3.37
C HIS A 321 -12.75 24.67 2.09
N GLU A 322 -12.78 25.81 1.38
CA GLU A 322 -13.44 25.97 0.09
C GLU A 322 -12.43 26.28 -1.04
N PHE A 323 -11.16 25.92 -0.85
CA PHE A 323 -10.10 26.22 -1.82
C PHE A 323 -10.19 25.31 -3.04
N SER A 324 -9.82 25.88 -4.21
CA SER A 324 -9.63 25.15 -5.47
C SER A 324 -8.22 25.36 -5.99
N ALA A 325 -7.69 24.35 -6.67
CA ALA A 325 -6.39 24.40 -7.32
C ALA A 325 -6.39 25.25 -8.61
N GLU A 326 -7.54 25.66 -9.14
CA GLU A 326 -7.67 26.32 -10.43
C GLU A 326 -6.72 27.53 -10.59
N TYR A 327 -6.73 28.44 -9.61
CA TYR A 327 -5.88 29.63 -9.68
C TYR A 327 -4.39 29.34 -9.53
N ILE A 328 -4.03 28.33 -8.75
CA ILE A 328 -2.65 27.85 -8.61
C ILE A 328 -2.18 27.25 -9.94
N CYS A 329 -2.97 26.39 -10.55
CA CYS A 329 -2.68 25.82 -11.87
C CYS A 329 -2.50 26.92 -12.92
N LYS A 330 -3.38 27.90 -12.96
CA LYS A 330 -3.28 29.05 -13.87
C LYS A 330 -2.02 29.87 -13.64
N ALA A 331 -1.65 30.13 -12.37
CA ALA A 331 -0.46 30.91 -12.02
C ALA A 331 0.84 30.21 -12.43
N PHE A 332 0.90 28.89 -12.30
CA PHE A 332 2.10 28.09 -12.56
C PHE A 332 2.12 27.42 -13.94
N GLY A 333 1.06 27.62 -14.76
CA GLY A 333 1.00 27.07 -16.10
C GLY A 333 0.78 25.54 -16.12
N VAL A 334 -0.01 25.02 -15.21
CA VAL A 334 -0.53 23.65 -15.20
C VAL A 334 -1.89 23.64 -15.90
N ASP A 335 -2.13 22.69 -16.80
CA ASP A 335 -3.42 22.53 -17.46
C ASP A 335 -4.45 22.02 -16.43
N TYR A 336 -5.60 22.69 -16.35
CA TYR A 336 -6.58 22.42 -15.32
C TYR A 336 -7.86 21.80 -15.86
N PHE A 337 -8.28 20.71 -15.23
CA PHE A 337 -9.54 20.01 -15.45
C PHE A 337 -10.31 19.94 -14.13
N LYS A 338 -11.64 19.92 -14.23
CA LYS A 338 -12.53 19.83 -13.07
C LYS A 338 -13.56 18.74 -13.28
N ALA A 339 -13.84 17.97 -12.22
CA ALA A 339 -14.89 16.97 -12.23
C ALA A 339 -15.62 16.90 -10.87
N ASN A 340 -16.93 16.71 -10.91
CA ASN A 340 -17.81 16.57 -9.74
C ASN A 340 -18.61 15.25 -9.77
N SER A 341 -18.38 14.41 -10.76
CA SER A 341 -19.03 13.10 -10.90
C SER A 341 -18.13 12.12 -11.66
N ILE A 342 -18.50 10.85 -11.65
CA ILE A 342 -17.82 9.79 -12.42
C ILE A 342 -17.90 10.09 -13.91
N GLU A 343 -19.06 10.47 -14.40
CA GLU A 343 -19.32 10.78 -15.82
C GLU A 343 -18.46 11.96 -16.31
N GLU A 344 -18.25 12.97 -15.45
CA GLU A 344 -17.38 14.12 -15.79
C GLU A 344 -15.90 13.71 -15.85
N ILE A 345 -15.43 12.74 -15.04
CA ILE A 345 -14.09 12.18 -15.13
C ILE A 345 -13.94 11.42 -16.44
N GLU A 346 -14.89 10.52 -16.73
CA GLU A 346 -14.88 9.68 -17.94
C GLU A 346 -14.93 10.52 -19.22
N ALA A 347 -15.73 11.59 -19.24
CA ALA A 347 -15.83 12.47 -20.41
C ALA A 347 -14.54 13.23 -20.74
N GLN A 348 -13.67 13.45 -19.74
CA GLN A 348 -12.42 14.21 -19.90
C GLN A 348 -11.18 13.31 -19.98
N TRP A 349 -11.33 12.03 -19.74
CA TRP A 349 -10.25 11.07 -19.62
C TRP A 349 -9.26 11.06 -20.79
N GLU A 350 -9.74 10.94 -22.03
CA GLU A 350 -8.89 10.88 -23.23
C GLU A 350 -8.10 12.18 -23.39
N SER A 351 -8.75 13.33 -23.23
CA SER A 351 -8.09 14.64 -23.34
C SER A 351 -7.10 14.88 -22.22
N PHE A 352 -7.38 14.37 -21.01
CA PHE A 352 -6.49 14.49 -19.87
C PHE A 352 -5.18 13.73 -20.06
N TYR A 353 -5.18 12.58 -20.71
CA TYR A 353 -3.96 11.78 -21.02
C TYR A 353 -3.42 12.04 -22.44
N GLN A 354 -3.93 13.03 -23.16
CA GLN A 354 -3.35 13.39 -24.43
C GLN A 354 -1.92 13.90 -24.27
N TYR A 355 -0.97 13.27 -24.97
CA TYR A 355 0.43 13.68 -24.94
C TYR A 355 0.69 14.77 -25.97
N ASP A 356 1.36 15.85 -25.54
CA ASP A 356 1.94 16.89 -26.39
C ASP A 356 3.36 17.15 -25.90
N GLU A 357 4.36 16.95 -26.76
CA GLU A 357 5.79 17.14 -26.40
C GLU A 357 6.13 18.56 -25.88
N ASN A 358 5.35 19.56 -26.28
CA ASN A 358 5.43 20.93 -25.80
C ASN A 358 4.47 21.22 -24.65
N GLY A 359 3.75 20.22 -24.23
CA GLY A 359 2.70 20.31 -23.23
C GLY A 359 3.23 20.58 -21.82
N LYS A 360 2.28 20.69 -20.91
CA LYS A 360 2.47 21.01 -19.51
C LYS A 360 1.99 19.85 -18.66
N PRO A 361 2.36 19.81 -17.37
CA PRO A 361 1.63 18.98 -16.42
C PRO A 361 0.14 19.29 -16.46
N ALA A 362 -0.71 18.30 -16.31
CA ALA A 362 -2.14 18.50 -16.20
C ALA A 362 -2.67 18.02 -14.84
N LEU A 363 -3.59 18.76 -14.25
CA LEU A 363 -4.25 18.44 -13.00
C LEU A 363 -5.76 18.36 -13.21
N MET A 364 -6.36 17.25 -12.77
CA MET A 364 -7.79 17.09 -12.66
C MET A 364 -8.19 17.17 -11.18
N GLU A 365 -8.90 18.24 -10.81
CA GLU A 365 -9.47 18.42 -9.49
C GLU A 365 -10.83 17.75 -9.42
N ILE A 366 -10.93 16.72 -8.60
CA ILE A 366 -12.11 15.88 -8.43
C ILE A 366 -12.74 16.25 -7.09
N PHE A 367 -13.89 16.92 -7.14
CA PHE A 367 -14.64 17.31 -5.95
C PHE A 367 -15.52 16.17 -5.48
N THR A 368 -15.31 15.69 -4.25
CA THR A 368 -16.12 14.65 -3.63
C THR A 368 -16.87 15.17 -2.41
N PRO A 369 -18.03 14.57 -2.07
CA PRO A 369 -18.83 15.03 -0.94
C PRO A 369 -18.10 14.87 0.40
N HIS A 370 -17.88 15.98 1.10
CA HIS A 370 -17.16 16.01 2.38
C HIS A 370 -17.78 15.12 3.49
N ASP A 371 -19.12 15.09 3.56
CA ASP A 371 -19.85 14.47 4.67
C ASP A 371 -20.20 12.98 4.44
N LEU A 372 -19.90 12.44 3.26
CA LEU A 372 -20.26 11.06 2.92
C LEU A 372 -19.09 10.07 3.01
N ASN A 373 -17.87 10.53 2.79
CA ASN A 373 -16.72 9.67 2.55
C ASN A 373 -16.43 8.68 3.68
N ASP A 374 -16.46 9.13 4.94
CA ASP A 374 -16.21 8.25 6.09
C ASP A 374 -17.33 7.23 6.29
N GLY A 375 -18.59 7.64 6.09
CA GLY A 375 -19.75 6.76 6.14
C GLY A 375 -19.70 5.67 5.07
N VAL A 376 -19.35 6.04 3.83
CA VAL A 376 -19.21 5.09 2.71
C VAL A 376 -18.08 4.10 2.99
N LEU A 377 -16.92 4.56 3.46
CA LEU A 377 -15.80 3.67 3.77
C LEU A 377 -16.12 2.72 4.94
N LYS A 378 -16.79 3.20 6.00
CA LYS A 378 -17.26 2.36 7.10
C LYS A 378 -18.27 1.31 6.63
N ALA A 379 -19.20 1.70 5.74
CA ALA A 379 -20.18 0.77 5.14
C ALA A 379 -19.48 -0.26 4.23
N TYR A 380 -18.48 0.13 3.46
CA TYR A 380 -17.65 -0.77 2.68
C TYR A 380 -17.01 -1.85 3.56
N PHE A 381 -16.28 -1.49 4.60
CA PHE A 381 -15.68 -2.47 5.50
C PHE A 381 -16.73 -3.36 6.18
N LYS A 382 -17.86 -2.78 6.62
CA LYS A 382 -18.94 -3.54 7.20
C LYS A 382 -19.53 -4.58 6.24
N SER A 383 -19.57 -4.30 4.93
CA SER A 383 -20.05 -5.25 3.92
C SER A 383 -19.15 -6.46 3.75
N LEU A 384 -17.86 -6.35 4.10
CA LEU A 384 -16.87 -7.43 4.02
C LEU A 384 -16.98 -8.41 5.19
N THR A 385 -17.48 -7.95 6.34
CA THR A 385 -17.61 -8.81 7.53
C THR A 385 -18.61 -9.93 7.28
N HIS A 386 -18.33 -11.12 7.79
CA HIS A 386 -19.33 -12.19 7.80
C HIS A 386 -20.46 -11.80 8.74
N LYS A 387 -21.69 -11.73 8.23
CA LYS A 387 -22.85 -11.78 9.13
C LYS A 387 -22.81 -13.15 9.80
N SER A 388 -22.52 -13.16 11.10
CA SER A 388 -22.69 -14.33 11.96
C SER A 388 -24.14 -14.80 11.95
#